data_eea0fc31f4e8da0558e7321e8232d5fd
#
_entry.id   eea0fc31f4e8da0558e7321e8232d5fd
#
_cell.length_a   1.000
_cell.length_b   1.000
_cell.length_c   1.000
_cell.angle_alpha   90.00
_cell.angle_beta   90.00
_cell.angle_gamma   90.00
#
_symmetry.space_group_name_H-M   'P 1'
#
loop_
_entity.id
_entity.type
_entity.pdbx_description
1 polymer ?
#
loop_
_entity_poly.entity_id
_entity_poly.type
_entity_poly.pdbx_seq_one_letter_code
_entity_poly.pdbx_strand_id
1 'polypeptide(L)'
;KHYLLRHALEAIKPLDAPRVKNANEVDDEKTGKKIDYNAYNGNENEYLRLINGGRKISVVYNHKARYVNDVNYDIYRLLEQGDDASDPKIADIMPYTNRLHCFKDKYYKLIADKPSRTITAHLRMDCHSHIHPFQVRALTPREAARCQSFPDDYLFLGAYLKTYMQIGNAVPCLMAKGIASVIKKYLS
;
A
#
# COMPACT_ATOMS: atom_id res chain seq x y z
N LYS A 1 14.56 -15.82 5.25
CA LYS A 1 13.10 -15.93 5.44
C LYS A 1 12.44 -14.94 4.50
N HIS A 2 11.39 -15.36 3.79
CA HIS A 2 10.60 -14.49 2.93
C HIS A 2 9.32 -14.11 3.64
N TYR A 3 8.97 -12.81 3.62
CA TYR A 3 7.70 -12.30 4.10
C TYR A 3 6.75 -12.07 2.93
N LEU A 4 5.47 -12.37 3.15
CA LEU A 4 4.41 -12.23 2.16
C LEU A 4 3.68 -10.90 2.36
N LEU A 5 3.00 -10.42 1.32
CA LEU A 5 2.25 -9.17 1.38
C LEU A 5 1.24 -9.16 2.53
N ARG A 6 0.54 -10.27 2.77
CA ARG A 6 -0.43 -10.37 3.87
C ARG A 6 0.15 -9.95 5.21
N HIS A 7 1.42 -10.27 5.49
CA HIS A 7 2.06 -9.91 6.76
C HIS A 7 2.18 -8.39 6.95
N ALA A 8 2.28 -7.62 5.86
CA ALA A 8 2.28 -6.17 5.91
C ALA A 8 0.87 -5.57 6.05
N LEU A 9 -0.17 -6.33 5.66
CA LEU A 9 -1.56 -5.88 5.65
C LEU A 9 -2.35 -6.32 6.90
N GLU A 10 -1.79 -7.19 7.73
CA GLU A 10 -2.41 -7.65 8.97
C GLU A 10 -2.37 -6.60 10.08
N ALA A 11 -3.18 -6.82 11.13
CA ALA A 11 -3.24 -6.00 12.33
C ALA A 11 -3.42 -4.50 12.08
N ILE A 12 -4.14 -4.14 11.02
CA ILE A 12 -4.53 -2.77 10.72
C ILE A 12 -6.00 -2.72 10.30
N LYS A 13 -6.68 -1.64 10.69
CA LYS A 13 -8.10 -1.44 10.43
C LYS A 13 -8.42 -1.52 8.93
N PRO A 14 -9.44 -2.29 8.50
CA PRO A 14 -9.91 -2.26 7.14
C PRO A 14 -10.54 -0.90 6.82
N LEU A 15 -10.40 -0.46 5.57
CA LEU A 15 -10.92 0.84 5.13
C LEU A 15 -11.72 0.69 3.83
N ASP A 16 -12.70 1.57 3.67
CA ASP A 16 -13.41 1.78 2.42
C ASP A 16 -12.69 2.81 1.54
N ALA A 17 -12.83 2.70 0.23
CA ALA A 17 -12.39 3.76 -0.67
C ALA A 17 -13.35 4.97 -0.60
N PRO A 18 -12.84 6.21 -0.38
CA PRO A 18 -13.68 7.38 -0.51
C PRO A 18 -14.18 7.53 -1.96
N ARG A 19 -15.47 7.81 -2.12
CA ARG A 19 -16.14 7.94 -3.41
C ARG A 19 -16.35 9.42 -3.84
N VAL A 20 -16.00 10.34 -2.95
CA VAL A 20 -16.04 11.78 -3.23
C VAL A 20 -14.63 12.25 -3.54
N LYS A 21 -14.46 12.93 -4.67
CA LYS A 21 -13.17 13.50 -5.07
C LYS A 21 -12.68 14.49 -4.00
N ASN A 22 -11.37 14.48 -3.74
CA ASN A 22 -10.70 15.29 -2.71
C ASN A 22 -11.04 14.95 -1.24
N ALA A 23 -11.82 13.90 -0.97
CA ALA A 23 -12.07 13.43 0.39
C ALA A 23 -10.81 12.96 1.16
N ASN A 24 -9.66 12.86 0.48
CA ASN A 24 -8.38 12.50 1.12
C ASN A 24 -7.85 13.55 2.10
N GLU A 25 -8.36 14.78 2.05
CA GLU A 25 -7.98 15.86 2.97
C GLU A 25 -8.73 15.79 4.31
N VAL A 26 -9.86 15.08 4.36
CA VAL A 26 -10.69 14.94 5.56
C VAL A 26 -10.46 13.58 6.19
N ASP A 27 -10.16 13.55 7.49
CA ASP A 27 -10.06 12.32 8.26
C ASP A 27 -11.46 11.75 8.55
N ASP A 28 -11.64 10.45 8.35
CA ASP A 28 -12.91 9.74 8.49
C ASP A 28 -12.69 8.32 9.03
N GLU A 29 -13.68 7.81 9.79
CA GLU A 29 -13.57 6.47 10.40
C GLU A 29 -13.59 5.32 9.38
N LYS A 30 -14.28 5.49 8.26
CA LYS A 30 -14.40 4.45 7.22
C LYS A 30 -13.26 4.51 6.21
N THR A 31 -12.82 5.72 5.87
CA THR A 31 -11.81 5.93 4.83
C THR A 31 -10.41 6.16 5.39
N GLY A 32 -10.28 6.28 6.70
CA GLY A 32 -9.02 6.35 7.42
C GLY A 32 -8.57 7.76 7.79
N LYS A 33 -7.49 7.82 8.54
CA LYS A 33 -6.95 9.04 9.15
C LYS A 33 -5.45 9.18 8.89
N LYS A 34 -4.97 10.42 8.91
CA LYS A 34 -3.54 10.71 8.87
C LYS A 34 -2.84 10.29 10.15
N ILE A 35 -3.50 10.47 11.29
CA ILE A 35 -3.06 10.02 12.61
C ILE A 35 -4.20 9.23 13.22
N ASP A 36 -4.01 7.95 13.49
CA ASP A 36 -5.05 7.09 14.03
C ASP A 36 -4.53 6.28 15.20
N TYR A 37 -5.09 6.53 16.40
CA TYR A 37 -4.80 5.80 17.62
C TYR A 37 -5.57 4.47 17.72
N ASN A 38 -6.55 4.25 16.84
CA ASN A 38 -7.42 3.08 16.82
C ASN A 38 -7.26 2.24 15.55
N ALA A 39 -6.27 2.55 14.69
CA ALA A 39 -6.05 1.81 13.45
C ALA A 39 -5.46 0.42 13.68
N TYR A 40 -4.76 0.21 14.79
CA TYR A 40 -4.14 -1.06 15.10
C TYR A 40 -5.18 -2.04 15.67
N ASN A 41 -5.48 -3.10 14.93
CA ASN A 41 -6.43 -4.12 15.34
C ASN A 41 -5.81 -5.53 15.22
N GLY A 42 -5.70 -6.22 16.32
CA GLY A 42 -5.24 -7.61 16.34
C GLY A 42 -3.81 -7.81 16.82
N ASN A 43 -3.32 -9.03 16.63
CA ASN A 43 -2.00 -9.45 17.10
C ASN A 43 -0.92 -9.13 16.06
N GLU A 44 0.17 -8.58 16.53
CA GLU A 44 1.37 -8.36 15.75
C GLU A 44 1.98 -9.68 15.27
N ASN A 45 2.09 -9.85 13.95
CA ASN A 45 2.85 -10.96 13.40
C ASN A 45 4.37 -10.69 13.49
N GLU A 46 5.18 -11.67 13.14
CA GLU A 46 6.64 -11.57 13.20
C GLU A 46 7.20 -10.45 12.30
N TYR A 47 6.61 -10.23 11.12
CA TYR A 47 7.04 -9.16 10.22
C TYR A 47 6.79 -7.78 10.83
N LEU A 48 5.62 -7.56 11.40
CA LEU A 48 5.27 -6.29 12.05
C LEU A 48 6.16 -6.03 13.27
N ARG A 49 6.45 -7.05 14.08
CA ARG A 49 7.44 -6.93 15.17
C ARG A 49 8.81 -6.52 14.64
N LEU A 50 9.24 -7.09 13.53
CA LEU A 50 10.53 -6.80 12.92
C LEU A 50 10.62 -5.34 12.45
N ILE A 51 9.64 -4.86 11.68
CA ILE A 51 9.65 -3.47 11.16
C ILE A 51 9.45 -2.45 12.28
N ASN A 52 8.70 -2.78 13.31
CA ASN A 52 8.48 -1.92 14.48
C ASN A 52 9.61 -2.02 15.54
N GLY A 53 10.62 -2.85 15.30
CA GLY A 53 11.76 -3.02 16.22
C GLY A 53 11.36 -3.58 17.59
N GLY A 54 10.29 -4.40 17.66
CA GLY A 54 9.75 -4.98 18.89
C GLY A 54 9.01 -3.96 19.79
N ARG A 55 8.84 -2.71 19.33
CA ARG A 55 8.14 -1.66 20.09
C ARG A 55 6.63 -1.87 20.03
N LYS A 56 5.93 -1.59 21.14
CA LYS A 56 4.47 -1.54 21.15
C LYS A 56 3.99 -0.28 20.41
N ILE A 57 3.23 -0.47 19.35
CA ILE A 57 2.68 0.63 18.56
C ILE A 57 1.34 1.06 19.13
N SER A 58 1.20 2.33 19.49
CA SER A 58 -0.03 2.94 20.00
C SER A 58 -0.71 3.87 19.00
N VAL A 59 -0.06 4.16 17.87
CA VAL A 59 -0.56 5.05 16.82
C VAL A 59 -0.08 4.55 15.46
N VAL A 60 -0.95 4.64 14.47
CA VAL A 60 -0.60 4.37 13.08
C VAL A 60 -0.75 5.65 12.27
N TYR A 61 0.29 6.00 11.53
CA TYR A 61 0.30 7.20 10.69
C TYR A 61 0.02 6.88 9.24
N ASN A 62 -0.65 7.81 8.53
CA ASN A 62 -0.89 7.77 7.08
C ASN A 62 -1.69 6.54 6.61
N HIS A 63 -2.55 5.97 7.48
CA HIS A 63 -3.46 4.90 7.09
C HIS A 63 -4.79 5.51 6.62
N LYS A 64 -4.80 5.92 5.36
CA LYS A 64 -5.92 6.60 4.71
C LYS A 64 -6.08 6.13 3.28
N ALA A 65 -7.30 5.75 2.91
CA ALA A 65 -7.58 5.22 1.58
C ALA A 65 -7.61 6.33 0.52
N ARG A 66 -7.23 5.97 -0.70
CA ARG A 66 -7.28 6.86 -1.86
C ARG A 66 -8.68 6.90 -2.44
N TYR A 67 -9.09 8.06 -2.93
CA TYR A 67 -10.30 8.24 -3.72
C TYR A 67 -10.33 7.30 -4.94
N VAL A 68 -11.49 6.69 -5.18
CA VAL A 68 -11.75 5.83 -6.32
C VAL A 68 -13.06 6.26 -6.98
N ASN A 69 -13.04 6.53 -8.29
CA ASN A 69 -14.25 6.80 -9.05
C ASN A 69 -15.05 5.50 -9.32
N ASP A 70 -16.28 5.63 -9.84
CA ASP A 70 -17.18 4.49 -10.00
C ASP A 70 -16.62 3.41 -10.93
N VAL A 71 -16.05 3.79 -12.06
CA VAL A 71 -15.45 2.86 -13.03
C VAL A 71 -14.29 2.08 -12.39
N ASN A 72 -13.36 2.77 -11.74
CA ASN A 72 -12.23 2.11 -11.07
C ASN A 72 -12.67 1.24 -9.90
N TYR A 73 -13.73 1.63 -9.19
CA TYR A 73 -14.29 0.82 -8.11
C TYR A 73 -14.83 -0.51 -8.65
N ASP A 74 -15.58 -0.48 -9.75
CA ASP A 74 -16.12 -1.69 -10.39
C ASP A 74 -14.99 -2.58 -10.93
N ILE A 75 -13.95 -2.00 -11.54
CA ILE A 75 -12.76 -2.74 -11.95
C ILE A 75 -12.12 -3.45 -10.73
N TYR A 76 -11.88 -2.73 -9.64
CA TYR A 76 -11.26 -3.32 -8.44
C TYR A 76 -12.10 -4.42 -7.81
N ARG A 77 -13.44 -4.29 -7.89
CA ARG A 77 -14.39 -5.28 -7.36
C ARG A 77 -14.40 -6.56 -8.19
N LEU A 78 -14.32 -6.45 -9.51
CA LEU A 78 -14.39 -7.59 -10.44
C LEU A 78 -13.09 -8.39 -10.50
N LEU A 79 -11.93 -7.72 -10.36
CA LEU A 79 -10.63 -8.40 -10.38
C LEU A 79 -10.44 -9.29 -9.15
N GLU A 80 -9.84 -10.45 -9.36
CA GLU A 80 -9.36 -11.37 -8.34
C GLU A 80 -7.85 -11.21 -8.15
N GLN A 81 -7.29 -11.82 -7.08
CA GLN A 81 -5.87 -11.72 -6.80
C GLN A 81 -5.02 -12.31 -7.94
N GLY A 82 -4.17 -11.48 -8.51
CA GLY A 82 -3.32 -11.85 -9.66
C GLY A 82 -3.85 -11.40 -11.00
N ASP A 83 -5.13 -10.99 -11.09
CA ASP A 83 -5.71 -10.44 -12.30
C ASP A 83 -5.14 -9.05 -12.60
N ASP A 84 -5.10 -8.71 -13.88
CA ASP A 84 -4.58 -7.44 -14.38
C ASP A 84 -5.51 -6.80 -15.43
N ALA A 85 -5.03 -5.75 -16.08
CA ALA A 85 -5.77 -4.99 -17.09
C ALA A 85 -6.22 -5.81 -18.31
N SER A 86 -5.68 -7.00 -18.53
CA SER A 86 -6.03 -7.87 -19.67
C SER A 86 -7.16 -8.85 -19.34
N ASP A 87 -7.65 -8.86 -18.09
CA ASP A 87 -8.70 -9.80 -17.70
C ASP A 87 -10.01 -9.51 -18.42
N PRO A 88 -10.64 -10.53 -19.06
CA PRO A 88 -11.90 -10.36 -19.80
C PRO A 88 -13.06 -9.86 -18.95
N LYS A 89 -13.05 -10.09 -17.63
CA LYS A 89 -14.11 -9.59 -16.70
C LYS A 89 -14.26 -8.08 -16.70
N ILE A 90 -13.23 -7.34 -17.09
CA ILE A 90 -13.23 -5.87 -17.07
C ILE A 90 -13.14 -5.25 -18.47
N ALA A 91 -13.15 -6.06 -19.54
CA ALA A 91 -12.95 -5.59 -20.91
C ALA A 91 -13.93 -4.47 -21.30
N ASP A 92 -15.22 -4.62 -20.96
CA ASP A 92 -16.28 -3.68 -21.34
C ASP A 92 -16.27 -2.36 -20.55
N ILE A 93 -15.62 -2.34 -19.38
CA ILE A 93 -15.55 -1.16 -18.52
C ILE A 93 -14.17 -0.52 -18.46
N MET A 94 -13.20 -1.09 -19.18
CA MET A 94 -11.82 -0.61 -19.21
C MET A 94 -11.71 0.76 -19.88
N PRO A 95 -11.23 1.80 -19.18
CA PRO A 95 -11.18 3.16 -19.72
C PRO A 95 -10.09 3.38 -20.80
N TYR A 96 -9.19 2.41 -21.00
CA TYR A 96 -8.00 2.55 -21.86
C TYR A 96 -7.93 1.50 -22.96
N THR A 97 -9.05 1.15 -23.58
CA THR A 97 -9.15 0.09 -24.62
C THR A 97 -8.11 0.23 -25.72
N ASN A 98 -7.84 1.46 -26.19
CA ASN A 98 -6.88 1.71 -27.27
C ASN A 98 -5.40 1.63 -26.88
N ARG A 99 -5.09 1.40 -25.57
CA ARG A 99 -3.72 1.42 -25.04
C ARG A 99 -3.39 0.21 -24.17
N LEU A 100 -4.14 -0.87 -24.22
CA LEU A 100 -3.92 -2.08 -23.40
C LEU A 100 -2.51 -2.64 -23.59
N HIS A 101 -1.95 -2.55 -24.81
CA HIS A 101 -0.58 -3.00 -25.08
C HIS A 101 0.50 -2.19 -24.36
N CYS A 102 0.22 -0.92 -23.98
CA CYS A 102 1.16 -0.02 -23.30
C CYS A 102 1.06 -0.08 -21.76
N PHE A 103 -0.05 -0.59 -21.22
CA PHE A 103 -0.38 -0.48 -19.80
C PHE A 103 -0.68 -1.82 -19.12
N LYS A 104 0.05 -2.88 -19.48
CA LYS A 104 -0.09 -4.22 -18.89
C LYS A 104 0.06 -4.24 -17.36
N ASP A 105 0.77 -3.27 -16.79
CA ASP A 105 1.00 -3.17 -15.35
C ASP A 105 -0.08 -2.42 -14.57
N LYS A 106 -1.06 -1.83 -15.27
CA LYS A 106 -2.20 -1.18 -14.63
C LYS A 106 -3.25 -2.19 -14.21
N TYR A 107 -4.06 -1.80 -13.24
CA TYR A 107 -5.15 -2.59 -12.68
C TYR A 107 -4.74 -3.99 -12.23
N TYR A 108 -3.60 -4.07 -11.55
CA TYR A 108 -3.17 -5.34 -10.98
C TYR A 108 -3.65 -5.49 -9.53
N LYS A 109 -4.44 -6.54 -9.27
CA LYS A 109 -4.85 -6.90 -7.91
C LYS A 109 -3.77 -7.77 -7.26
N LEU A 110 -3.20 -7.25 -6.19
CA LEU A 110 -2.07 -7.88 -5.52
C LEU A 110 -2.43 -9.27 -4.97
N ILE A 111 -1.44 -10.15 -4.91
CA ILE A 111 -1.56 -11.50 -4.35
C ILE A 111 -1.06 -11.48 -2.92
N ALA A 112 -1.94 -11.78 -1.97
CA ALA A 112 -1.61 -11.74 -0.54
C ALA A 112 -0.52 -12.75 -0.14
N ASP A 113 -0.51 -13.92 -0.79
CA ASP A 113 0.41 -15.03 -0.51
C ASP A 113 1.70 -15.00 -1.34
N LYS A 114 2.02 -13.83 -1.89
CA LYS A 114 3.31 -13.57 -2.56
C LYS A 114 3.99 -12.34 -1.94
N PRO A 115 5.31 -12.16 -2.15
CA PRO A 115 5.96 -10.88 -1.87
C PRO A 115 5.24 -9.74 -2.62
N SER A 116 5.21 -8.55 -2.02
CA SER A 116 4.64 -7.38 -2.70
C SER A 116 5.34 -7.07 -4.01
N ARG A 117 4.62 -6.51 -4.97
CA ARG A 117 5.26 -5.81 -6.09
C ARG A 117 6.09 -4.64 -5.57
N THR A 118 7.08 -4.23 -6.35
CA THR A 118 7.94 -3.09 -6.02
C THR A 118 7.13 -1.83 -5.81
N ILE A 119 7.27 -1.21 -4.65
CA ILE A 119 6.67 0.10 -4.34
C ILE A 119 7.52 1.18 -5.01
N THR A 120 6.91 1.95 -5.88
CA THR A 120 7.59 3.00 -6.65
C THR A 120 6.97 4.37 -6.41
N ALA A 121 7.71 5.44 -6.69
CA ALA A 121 7.22 6.82 -6.62
C ALA A 121 6.03 7.09 -7.56
N HIS A 122 5.85 6.25 -8.59
CA HIS A 122 4.75 6.36 -9.55
C HIS A 122 3.37 6.14 -8.90
N LEU A 123 3.28 5.47 -7.74
CA LEU A 123 2.05 5.37 -6.95
C LEU A 123 1.42 6.74 -6.65
N ARG A 124 2.19 7.82 -6.68
CA ARG A 124 1.68 9.19 -6.59
C ARG A 124 0.65 9.49 -7.70
N MET A 125 0.88 9.03 -8.90
CA MET A 125 0.03 9.31 -10.07
C MET A 125 -1.28 8.54 -9.99
N ASP A 126 -1.17 7.23 -9.87
CA ASP A 126 -2.29 6.31 -9.63
C ASP A 126 -1.77 5.09 -8.85
N CYS A 127 -2.67 4.38 -8.19
CA CYS A 127 -2.34 3.17 -7.45
C CYS A 127 -2.95 1.92 -8.10
N HIS A 128 -3.34 1.97 -9.38
CA HIS A 128 -4.01 0.88 -10.08
C HIS A 128 -3.18 -0.41 -10.16
N SER A 129 -1.86 -0.29 -10.15
CA SER A 129 -0.94 -1.44 -10.12
C SER A 129 -0.81 -2.10 -8.74
N HIS A 130 -1.46 -1.53 -7.71
CA HIS A 130 -1.37 -1.97 -6.31
C HIS A 130 -2.76 -1.99 -5.68
N ILE A 131 -3.71 -2.68 -6.34
CA ILE A 131 -5.05 -2.90 -5.79
C ILE A 131 -4.94 -3.86 -4.60
N HIS A 132 -5.58 -3.51 -3.49
CA HIS A 132 -5.54 -4.28 -2.25
C HIS A 132 -6.17 -5.68 -2.45
N PRO A 133 -5.54 -6.77 -1.96
CA PRO A 133 -6.00 -8.14 -2.25
C PRO A 133 -7.38 -8.48 -1.69
N PHE A 134 -7.79 -7.83 -0.57
CA PHE A 134 -9.02 -8.16 0.16
C PHE A 134 -10.06 -7.03 0.19
N GLN A 135 -9.72 -5.82 -0.23
CA GLN A 135 -10.58 -4.64 -0.14
C GLN A 135 -10.69 -3.94 -1.49
N VAL A 136 -11.84 -3.33 -1.79
CA VAL A 136 -12.09 -2.67 -3.09
C VAL A 136 -11.48 -1.26 -3.08
N ARG A 137 -10.15 -1.21 -3.00
CA ARG A 137 -9.32 -0.01 -3.01
C ARG A 137 -7.86 -0.33 -3.35
N ALA A 138 -7.07 0.66 -3.58
CA ALA A 138 -5.62 0.50 -3.65
C ALA A 138 -4.99 0.50 -2.24
N LEU A 139 -3.71 0.12 -2.14
CA LEU A 139 -2.95 0.23 -0.89
C LEU A 139 -2.95 1.68 -0.38
N THR A 140 -3.07 1.85 0.92
CA THR A 140 -2.84 3.14 1.58
C THR A 140 -1.35 3.49 1.63
N PRO A 141 -0.97 4.75 1.91
CA PRO A 141 0.43 5.09 2.15
C PRO A 141 1.07 4.24 3.26
N ARG A 142 0.34 3.94 4.35
CA ARG A 142 0.86 3.10 5.43
C ARG A 142 1.12 1.67 4.99
N GLU A 143 0.21 1.05 4.26
CA GLU A 143 0.39 -0.30 3.74
C GLU A 143 1.57 -0.37 2.75
N ALA A 144 1.72 0.64 1.88
CA ALA A 144 2.88 0.76 0.99
C ALA A 144 4.18 0.96 1.79
N ALA A 145 4.16 1.76 2.86
CA ALA A 145 5.31 1.97 3.74
C ALA A 145 5.71 0.68 4.49
N ARG A 146 4.73 -0.10 4.94
CA ARG A 146 5.00 -1.43 5.53
C ARG A 146 5.67 -2.37 4.52
N CYS A 147 5.27 -2.37 3.24
CA CYS A 147 5.97 -3.12 2.20
C CYS A 147 7.44 -2.69 2.03
N GLN A 148 7.74 -1.42 2.28
CA GLN A 148 9.10 -0.84 2.34
C GLN A 148 9.75 -0.97 3.73
N SER A 149 9.16 -1.76 4.61
CA SER A 149 9.62 -2.01 5.98
C SER A 149 9.80 -0.76 6.88
N PHE A 150 9.04 0.30 6.60
CA PHE A 150 8.93 1.43 7.54
C PHE A 150 8.14 1.03 8.78
N PRO A 151 8.54 1.46 9.98
CA PRO A 151 7.76 1.24 11.19
C PRO A 151 6.45 2.05 11.16
N ASP A 152 5.44 1.56 11.90
CA ASP A 152 4.09 2.14 11.87
C ASP A 152 4.00 3.54 12.50
N ASP A 153 4.92 3.83 13.41
CA ASP A 153 5.08 5.14 14.06
C ASP A 153 5.94 6.14 13.26
N TYR A 154 6.32 5.81 12.02
CA TYR A 154 6.99 6.77 11.15
C TYR A 154 5.96 7.62 10.40
N LEU A 155 5.91 8.92 10.69
CA LEU A 155 5.00 9.87 10.06
C LEU A 155 5.59 10.45 8.77
N PHE A 156 4.93 10.23 7.64
CA PHE A 156 5.22 10.95 6.40
C PHE A 156 4.50 12.29 6.38
N LEU A 157 5.25 13.38 6.26
CA LEU A 157 4.72 14.74 6.25
C LEU A 157 4.43 15.23 4.82
N GLY A 158 3.54 16.22 4.72
CA GLY A 158 3.17 16.88 3.47
C GLY A 158 1.84 16.39 2.89
N ALA A 159 1.57 16.76 1.63
CA ALA A 159 0.34 16.45 0.94
C ALA A 159 0.19 14.93 0.72
N TYR A 160 -1.03 14.44 0.77
CA TYR A 160 -1.37 13.01 0.71
C TYR A 160 -0.66 12.26 -0.44
N LEU A 161 -0.74 12.78 -1.67
CA LEU A 161 -0.11 12.12 -2.81
C LEU A 161 1.43 12.14 -2.76
N LYS A 162 2.02 13.13 -2.09
CA LYS A 162 3.48 13.20 -1.93
C LYS A 162 4.01 12.13 -0.96
N THR A 163 3.18 11.63 -0.06
CA THR A 163 3.59 10.53 0.84
C THR A 163 3.92 9.26 0.06
N TYR A 164 3.14 8.91 -0.96
CA TYR A 164 3.48 7.78 -1.85
C TYR A 164 4.82 7.98 -2.57
N MET A 165 5.08 9.22 -3.02
CA MET A 165 6.36 9.52 -3.68
C MET A 165 7.55 9.37 -2.72
N GLN A 166 7.41 9.84 -1.47
CA GLN A 166 8.43 9.68 -0.44
C GLN A 166 8.71 8.19 -0.17
N ILE A 167 7.65 7.40 0.00
CA ILE A 167 7.76 5.96 0.26
C ILE A 167 8.43 5.25 -0.92
N GLY A 168 8.00 5.54 -2.15
CA GLY A 168 8.53 4.88 -3.36
C GLY A 168 9.96 5.28 -3.74
N ASN A 169 10.44 6.46 -3.31
CA ASN A 169 11.81 6.90 -3.49
C ASN A 169 12.76 6.38 -2.41
N ALA A 170 12.22 5.84 -1.32
CA ALA A 170 13.04 5.37 -0.22
C ALA A 170 13.67 4.00 -0.52
N VAL A 171 14.86 3.78 0.01
CA VAL A 171 15.42 2.43 0.16
C VAL A 171 14.66 1.75 1.32
N PRO A 172 14.19 0.49 1.16
CA PRO A 172 13.52 -0.22 2.25
C PRO A 172 14.37 -0.26 3.52
N CYS A 173 13.78 0.07 4.67
CA CYS A 173 14.52 0.25 5.92
C CYS A 173 15.34 -0.99 6.33
N LEU A 174 14.76 -2.20 6.18
CA LEU A 174 15.49 -3.44 6.49
C LEU A 174 16.61 -3.72 5.49
N MET A 175 16.45 -3.35 4.21
CA MET A 175 17.50 -3.46 3.21
C MET A 175 18.65 -2.50 3.54
N ALA A 176 18.35 -1.24 3.85
CA ALA A 176 19.36 -0.26 4.26
C ALA A 176 20.14 -0.72 5.51
N LYS A 177 19.45 -1.30 6.50
CA LYS A 177 20.08 -1.90 7.69
C LYS A 177 21.01 -3.05 7.31
N GLY A 178 20.61 -3.92 6.38
CA GLY A 178 21.45 -5.01 5.88
C GLY A 178 22.72 -4.51 5.21
N ILE A 179 22.59 -3.53 4.31
CA ILE A 179 23.73 -2.88 3.62
C ILE A 179 24.68 -2.24 4.63
N ALA A 180 24.15 -1.45 5.56
CA ALA A 180 24.95 -0.80 6.60
C ALA A 180 25.72 -1.81 7.47
N SER A 181 25.11 -2.94 7.78
CA SER A 181 25.75 -4.03 8.58
C SER A 181 26.93 -4.67 7.83
N VAL A 182 26.84 -4.77 6.50
CA VAL A 182 27.97 -5.25 5.67
C VAL A 182 29.07 -4.22 5.62
N ILE A 183 28.76 -2.95 5.32
CA ILE A 183 29.76 -1.86 5.26
C ILE A 183 30.52 -1.75 6.58
N LYS A 184 29.83 -1.82 7.72
CA LYS A 184 30.46 -1.74 9.04
C LYS A 184 31.57 -2.75 9.23
N LYS A 185 31.47 -3.96 8.66
CA LYS A 185 32.50 -5.02 8.77
C LYS A 185 33.80 -4.67 8.02
N TYR A 186 33.72 -3.76 7.04
CA TYR A 186 34.91 -3.31 6.29
C TYR A 186 35.53 -2.02 6.86
N LEU A 187 34.85 -1.37 7.80
CA LEU A 187 35.31 -0.14 8.45
C LEU A 187 35.88 -0.40 9.86
N SER A 188 35.66 -1.59 10.40
CA SER A 188 36.20 -2.07 11.66
C SER A 188 37.43 -2.96 11.45
#